data_b0f392758220bb6a2f8f9747b7869979
#
_entry.id   b0f392758220bb6a2f8f9747b7869979
#
_cell.length_a   1.000
_cell.length_b   1.000
_cell.length_c   1.000
_cell.angle_alpha   90.00
_cell.angle_beta   90.00
_cell.angle_gamma   90.00
#
_symmetry.space_group_name_H-M   'P 1'
#
loop_
_entity.id
_entity.type
_entity.pdbx_description
1 polymer ?
#
loop_
_entity_poly.entity_id
_entity_poly.type
_entity_poly.pdbx_seq_one_letter_code
_entity_poly.pdbx_strand_id
1 'polypeptide(L)'
;MLSGLVIVDKPQGWTSHDVVGRMRRLAGTRKVGHAGTLDPMATGVLVVGINKATRLLTYIVGTSKTYTATIRLGQSTITDDAEGDVIAAVSAAAVADEAIHDGVAALTGEIQQVPSSVSAIKVNGERAYARVRSGKEVKLAARPVAIHRFEVHRINREAGGDVVDVDVTVECSSGTYIRALARDLGDGLGVGGHLTALRRTHVGPYSLDQARTLEQLAEELNVLEMSQAARALMPNRELTAEETTEISFGRRIAAGAEAGDPAAATTEHPAAAFAPDGSLVALLADSGNFAKPVLVFAPGNGASGNSAPGNAAPGTAAGGDA
;
A
#
# COMPACT_ATOMS: atom_id res chain seq x y z
N MET A 1 -23.01 8.05 -11.61
CA MET A 1 -21.98 8.70 -10.74
C MET A 1 -20.67 7.98 -11.01
N LEU A 2 -19.61 8.70 -11.40
CA LEU A 2 -18.30 8.16 -11.75
C LEU A 2 -17.72 7.33 -10.59
N SER A 3 -17.36 6.08 -10.84
CA SER A 3 -16.76 5.18 -9.85
C SER A 3 -15.68 4.35 -10.52
N GLY A 4 -14.48 4.33 -9.97
CA GLY A 4 -13.34 3.58 -10.51
C GLY A 4 -12.05 3.93 -9.80
N LEU A 5 -10.94 3.40 -10.28
CA LEU A 5 -9.61 3.73 -9.80
C LEU A 5 -8.95 4.78 -10.69
N VAL A 6 -8.13 5.62 -10.09
CA VAL A 6 -7.20 6.50 -10.79
C VAL A 6 -5.80 6.13 -10.34
N ILE A 7 -4.94 5.83 -11.29
CA ILE A 7 -3.54 5.53 -11.03
C ILE A 7 -2.77 6.83 -11.20
N VAL A 8 -2.34 7.40 -10.07
CA VAL A 8 -1.67 8.71 -10.05
C VAL A 8 -0.17 8.51 -9.99
N ASP A 9 0.58 9.18 -10.87
CA ASP A 9 2.02 9.38 -10.68
C ASP A 9 2.20 10.55 -9.70
N LYS A 10 2.39 10.21 -8.42
CA LYS A 10 2.54 11.21 -7.36
C LYS A 10 3.84 11.98 -7.54
N PRO A 11 3.82 13.29 -7.66
CA PRO A 11 5.03 14.10 -7.71
C PRO A 11 5.72 14.18 -6.34
N GLN A 12 7.00 14.54 -6.35
CA GLN A 12 7.77 14.81 -5.13
C GLN A 12 7.20 16.02 -4.38
N GLY A 13 7.36 16.03 -3.06
CA GLY A 13 6.92 17.12 -2.19
C GLY A 13 5.43 17.08 -1.81
N TRP A 14 4.62 16.28 -2.47
CA TRP A 14 3.19 16.10 -2.15
C TRP A 14 3.00 14.97 -1.15
N THR A 15 2.12 15.17 -0.17
CA THR A 15 1.61 14.05 0.64
C THR A 15 0.55 13.26 -0.13
N SER A 16 0.34 11.99 0.22
CA SER A 16 -0.79 11.21 -0.33
C SER A 16 -2.15 11.86 -0.04
N HIS A 17 -2.29 12.61 1.06
CA HIS A 17 -3.51 13.36 1.40
C HIS A 17 -3.73 14.56 0.49
N ASP A 18 -2.67 15.27 0.09
CA ASP A 18 -2.75 16.39 -0.86
C ASP A 18 -3.26 15.88 -2.22
N VAL A 19 -2.73 14.73 -2.68
CA VAL A 19 -3.22 14.06 -3.89
C VAL A 19 -4.70 13.73 -3.77
N VAL A 20 -5.15 13.12 -2.67
CA VAL A 20 -6.58 12.85 -2.43
C VAL A 20 -7.39 14.15 -2.43
N GLY A 21 -6.89 15.22 -1.83
CA GLY A 21 -7.50 16.56 -1.86
C GLY A 21 -7.66 17.11 -3.28
N ARG A 22 -6.64 16.94 -4.12
CA ARG A 22 -6.70 17.32 -5.53
C ARG A 22 -7.70 16.46 -6.30
N MET A 23 -7.67 15.15 -6.11
CA MET A 23 -8.57 14.20 -6.77
C MET A 23 -10.05 14.41 -6.39
N ARG A 24 -10.35 14.83 -5.15
CA ARG A 24 -11.71 15.23 -4.75
C ARG A 24 -12.25 16.38 -5.60
N ARG A 25 -11.40 17.37 -5.90
CA ARG A 25 -11.79 18.51 -6.76
C ARG A 25 -12.01 18.06 -8.20
N LEU A 26 -11.08 17.26 -8.77
CA LEU A 26 -11.17 16.78 -10.14
C LEU A 26 -12.39 15.85 -10.36
N ALA A 27 -12.66 14.95 -9.42
CA ALA A 27 -13.77 14.01 -9.50
C ALA A 27 -15.12 14.59 -9.03
N GLY A 28 -15.18 15.80 -8.52
CA GLY A 28 -16.41 16.43 -8.03
C GLY A 28 -17.09 15.68 -6.87
N THR A 29 -16.32 14.94 -6.04
CA THR A 29 -16.86 14.14 -4.94
C THR A 29 -15.92 14.12 -3.74
N ARG A 30 -16.50 14.02 -2.53
CA ARG A 30 -15.74 13.84 -1.29
C ARG A 30 -15.32 12.39 -1.05
N LYS A 31 -15.98 11.42 -1.69
CA LYS A 31 -15.73 9.99 -1.52
C LYS A 31 -14.52 9.54 -2.36
N VAL A 32 -13.35 9.91 -1.90
CA VAL A 32 -12.04 9.59 -2.50
C VAL A 32 -11.09 9.14 -1.41
N GLY A 33 -10.36 8.05 -1.66
CA GLY A 33 -9.33 7.49 -0.78
C GLY A 33 -8.16 6.96 -1.59
N HIS A 34 -7.08 6.50 -0.92
CA HIS A 34 -5.91 5.90 -1.58
C HIS A 34 -5.53 4.55 -0.96
N ALA A 35 -4.82 3.71 -1.71
CA ALA A 35 -4.27 2.44 -1.25
C ALA A 35 -2.75 2.54 -1.02
N GLY A 36 -2.34 2.71 0.23
CA GLY A 36 -0.93 2.76 0.63
C GLY A 36 -0.30 4.14 0.49
N THR A 37 0.09 4.70 1.63
CA THR A 37 0.76 6.00 1.72
C THR A 37 2.10 5.98 0.98
N LEU A 38 2.44 7.09 0.35
CA LEU A 38 3.79 7.47 -0.06
C LEU A 38 4.22 8.68 0.74
N ASP A 39 5.46 8.67 1.21
CA ASP A 39 6.09 9.81 1.89
C ASP A 39 6.22 11.01 0.93
N PRO A 40 6.37 12.25 1.41
CA PRO A 40 6.47 13.43 0.55
C PRO A 40 7.63 13.35 -0.44
N MET A 41 8.81 12.88 -0.01
CA MET A 41 9.97 12.70 -0.88
C MET A 41 9.77 11.65 -1.98
N ALA A 42 8.92 10.63 -1.72
CA ALA A 42 8.69 9.54 -2.66
C ALA A 42 7.77 9.95 -3.81
N THR A 43 8.00 9.35 -4.97
CA THR A 43 7.22 9.57 -6.20
C THR A 43 6.57 8.28 -6.69
N GLY A 44 5.77 8.35 -7.76
CA GLY A 44 5.26 7.19 -8.49
C GLY A 44 3.86 6.77 -8.10
N VAL A 45 3.56 5.50 -8.35
CA VAL A 45 2.19 4.95 -8.33
C VAL A 45 1.50 5.16 -6.99
N LEU A 46 0.43 5.95 -6.99
CA LEU A 46 -0.55 6.07 -5.91
C LEU A 46 -1.93 5.70 -6.45
N VAL A 47 -2.46 4.56 -6.02
CA VAL A 47 -3.79 4.10 -6.44
C VAL A 47 -4.86 4.84 -5.64
N VAL A 48 -5.74 5.54 -6.33
CA VAL A 48 -6.83 6.35 -5.75
C VAL A 48 -8.17 5.78 -6.17
N GLY A 49 -9.04 5.50 -5.20
CA GLY A 49 -10.41 5.03 -5.45
C GLY A 49 -11.42 6.18 -5.37
N ILE A 50 -12.36 6.21 -6.32
CA ILE A 50 -13.43 7.20 -6.40
C ILE A 50 -14.79 6.50 -6.17
N ASN A 51 -15.62 7.08 -5.30
CA ASN A 51 -16.97 6.63 -4.98
C ASN A 51 -17.02 5.14 -4.58
N LYS A 52 -17.72 4.28 -5.32
CA LYS A 52 -17.86 2.85 -5.00
C LYS A 52 -16.50 2.13 -4.98
N ALA A 53 -15.53 2.56 -5.78
CA ALA A 53 -14.21 1.94 -5.85
C ALA A 53 -13.36 2.15 -4.60
N THR A 54 -13.70 3.09 -3.71
CA THR A 54 -13.03 3.20 -2.40
C THR A 54 -13.10 1.89 -1.59
N ARG A 55 -14.09 1.04 -1.87
CA ARG A 55 -14.28 -0.26 -1.22
C ARG A 55 -13.28 -1.33 -1.70
N LEU A 56 -12.67 -1.15 -2.89
CA LEU A 56 -11.61 -2.04 -3.39
C LEU A 56 -10.24 -1.74 -2.76
N LEU A 57 -10.06 -0.53 -2.19
CA LEU A 57 -8.74 -0.09 -1.69
C LEU A 57 -8.18 -1.00 -0.60
N THR A 58 -9.01 -1.61 0.23
CA THR A 58 -8.58 -2.55 1.29
C THR A 58 -7.81 -3.73 0.70
N TYR A 59 -8.27 -4.28 -0.42
CA TYR A 59 -7.63 -5.40 -1.09
C TYR A 59 -6.35 -4.98 -1.83
N ILE A 60 -6.31 -3.75 -2.36
CA ILE A 60 -5.13 -3.19 -3.01
C ILE A 60 -4.01 -2.91 -1.99
N VAL A 61 -4.36 -2.44 -0.79
CA VAL A 61 -3.38 -2.21 0.29
C VAL A 61 -2.61 -3.49 0.61
N GLY A 62 -3.23 -4.66 0.58
CA GLY A 62 -2.61 -5.95 0.89
C GLY A 62 -1.63 -6.47 -0.18
N THR A 63 -1.65 -5.95 -1.41
CA THR A 63 -0.79 -6.45 -2.51
C THR A 63 0.69 -6.11 -2.32
N SER A 64 1.58 -6.79 -3.06
CA SER A 64 2.99 -6.44 -3.17
C SER A 64 3.21 -5.07 -3.79
N LYS A 65 4.36 -4.48 -3.56
CA LYS A 65 4.80 -3.21 -4.15
C LYS A 65 6.21 -3.36 -4.70
N THR A 66 6.48 -2.66 -5.79
CA THR A 66 7.82 -2.55 -6.35
C THR A 66 8.27 -1.10 -6.33
N TYR A 67 9.53 -0.90 -5.94
CA TYR A 67 10.15 0.41 -5.85
C TYR A 67 11.50 0.41 -6.56
N THR A 68 11.85 1.51 -7.19
CA THR A 68 13.24 1.89 -7.44
C THR A 68 13.68 2.90 -6.40
N ALA A 69 14.91 2.79 -5.94
CA ALA A 69 15.45 3.65 -4.89
C ALA A 69 16.95 3.87 -5.07
N THR A 70 17.45 4.98 -4.53
CA THR A 70 18.87 5.22 -4.31
C THR A 70 19.13 5.23 -2.81
N ILE A 71 19.96 4.32 -2.35
CA ILE A 71 20.42 4.20 -0.97
C ILE A 71 21.77 4.87 -0.86
N ARG A 72 21.90 5.87 -0.01
CA ARG A 72 23.19 6.47 0.35
C ARG A 72 23.75 5.81 1.57
N LEU A 73 24.94 5.20 1.44
CA LEU A 73 25.77 4.67 2.51
C LEU A 73 26.79 5.72 2.93
N GLY A 74 27.15 5.72 4.21
CA GLY A 74 28.11 6.68 4.77
C GLY A 74 27.47 7.78 5.61
N GLN A 75 26.14 7.84 5.66
CA GLN A 75 25.40 8.83 6.44
C GLN A 75 24.09 8.25 6.96
N SER A 76 23.74 8.60 8.19
CA SER A 76 22.41 8.33 8.79
C SER A 76 21.65 9.64 8.97
N THR A 77 20.34 9.62 8.73
CA THR A 77 19.44 10.77 8.94
C THR A 77 18.34 10.41 9.96
N ILE A 78 17.74 11.45 10.57
CA ILE A 78 16.69 11.25 11.58
C ILE A 78 15.42 10.59 11.03
N THR A 79 15.18 10.69 9.71
CA THR A 79 14.00 10.17 9.02
C THR A 79 14.26 8.91 8.20
N ASP A 80 15.51 8.44 8.16
CA ASP A 80 16.01 7.39 7.27
C ASP A 80 15.85 7.75 5.77
N ASP A 81 15.71 9.05 5.43
CA ASP A 81 15.59 9.59 4.08
C ASP A 81 16.20 11.00 3.97
N ALA A 82 16.20 11.58 2.76
CA ALA A 82 16.81 12.89 2.47
C ALA A 82 16.06 14.11 3.05
N GLU A 83 14.88 13.93 3.66
CA GLU A 83 14.13 15.01 4.30
C GLU A 83 14.60 15.27 5.74
N GLY A 84 15.35 14.33 6.34
CA GLY A 84 15.88 14.45 7.69
C GLY A 84 17.30 14.98 7.76
N ASP A 85 17.61 15.66 8.88
CA ASP A 85 18.98 16.12 9.16
C ASP A 85 19.90 14.89 9.33
N VAL A 86 21.16 15.04 8.86
CA VAL A 86 22.23 14.06 9.07
C VAL A 86 22.60 14.04 10.56
N ILE A 87 22.51 12.86 11.18
CA ILE A 87 22.80 12.64 12.61
C ILE A 87 24.13 11.90 12.84
N ALA A 88 24.63 11.19 11.83
CA ALA A 88 25.95 10.54 11.85
C ALA A 88 26.51 10.44 10.45
N ALA A 89 27.85 10.50 10.34
CA ALA A 89 28.57 10.30 9.08
C ALA A 89 29.81 9.41 9.38
N VAL A 90 29.93 8.29 8.68
CA VAL A 90 31.04 7.35 8.74
C VAL A 90 31.42 7.00 7.30
N SER A 91 32.65 7.25 6.90
CA SER A 91 33.06 7.06 5.50
C SER A 91 32.76 5.63 5.00
N ALA A 92 32.04 5.53 3.89
CA ALA A 92 31.74 4.31 3.17
C ALA A 92 32.76 4.03 2.05
N ALA A 93 33.81 4.84 1.90
CA ALA A 93 34.78 4.73 0.80
C ALA A 93 35.48 3.34 0.75
N ALA A 94 35.69 2.72 1.91
CA ALA A 94 36.34 1.41 2.04
C ALA A 94 35.36 0.22 1.99
N VAL A 95 34.06 0.43 1.89
CA VAL A 95 33.06 -0.66 1.81
C VAL A 95 33.20 -1.33 0.44
N ALA A 96 33.50 -2.62 0.41
CA ALA A 96 33.62 -3.40 -0.84
C ALA A 96 32.24 -3.61 -1.47
N ASP A 97 32.16 -3.72 -2.80
CA ASP A 97 30.91 -3.99 -3.52
C ASP A 97 30.31 -5.35 -3.12
N GLU A 98 31.16 -6.36 -2.88
CA GLU A 98 30.75 -7.68 -2.39
C GLU A 98 30.04 -7.57 -1.04
N ALA A 99 30.55 -6.75 -0.11
CA ALA A 99 29.88 -6.53 1.19
C ALA A 99 28.50 -5.89 1.05
N ILE A 100 28.32 -4.99 0.07
CA ILE A 100 27.01 -4.41 -0.25
C ILE A 100 26.06 -5.50 -0.77
N HIS A 101 26.51 -6.35 -1.70
CA HIS A 101 25.72 -7.46 -2.23
C HIS A 101 25.34 -8.47 -1.14
N ASP A 102 26.27 -8.81 -0.24
CA ASP A 102 26.02 -9.70 0.89
C ASP A 102 24.99 -9.10 1.86
N GLY A 103 25.10 -7.79 2.16
CA GLY A 103 24.15 -7.07 2.98
C GLY A 103 22.73 -7.03 2.36
N VAL A 104 22.63 -6.83 1.05
CA VAL A 104 21.37 -6.89 0.31
C VAL A 104 20.79 -8.30 0.34
N ALA A 105 21.61 -9.33 0.16
CA ALA A 105 21.19 -10.74 0.23
C ALA A 105 20.65 -11.09 1.63
N ALA A 106 21.27 -10.60 2.71
CA ALA A 106 20.84 -10.80 4.09
C ALA A 106 19.49 -10.12 4.41
N LEU A 107 19.14 -9.07 3.67
CA LEU A 107 17.87 -8.34 3.79
C LEU A 107 16.79 -8.83 2.79
N THR A 108 17.04 -9.91 2.05
CA THR A 108 16.11 -10.53 1.10
C THR A 108 15.45 -11.75 1.74
N GLY A 109 14.16 -12.00 1.40
CA GLY A 109 13.36 -13.08 1.99
C GLY A 109 12.48 -12.58 3.15
N GLU A 110 12.14 -13.49 4.06
CA GLU A 110 11.36 -13.17 5.27
C GLU A 110 12.26 -12.56 6.33
N ILE A 111 12.01 -11.30 6.68
CA ILE A 111 12.82 -10.58 7.67
C ILE A 111 11.95 -9.95 8.77
N GLN A 112 12.57 -9.66 9.91
CA GLN A 112 11.96 -8.87 10.98
C GLN A 112 12.42 -7.42 10.85
N GLN A 113 11.54 -6.53 10.45
CA GLN A 113 11.87 -5.12 10.22
C GLN A 113 11.32 -4.23 11.33
N VAL A 114 12.17 -3.38 11.91
CA VAL A 114 11.75 -2.26 12.76
C VAL A 114 11.41 -1.07 11.84
N PRO A 115 10.16 -0.61 11.81
CA PRO A 115 9.78 0.54 10.97
C PRO A 115 10.59 1.80 11.30
N SER A 116 10.72 2.71 10.33
CA SER A 116 11.30 4.03 10.56
C SER A 116 10.55 4.79 11.66
N SER A 117 11.28 5.46 12.55
CA SER A 117 10.71 6.19 13.70
C SER A 117 9.74 7.29 13.28
N VAL A 118 10.02 7.93 12.14
CA VAL A 118 9.13 8.91 11.50
C VAL A 118 8.16 8.19 10.55
N SER A 119 7.07 7.63 11.10
CA SER A 119 6.08 6.88 10.32
C SER A 119 4.64 7.23 10.74
N ALA A 120 3.67 6.80 9.93
CA ALA A 120 2.25 6.97 10.22
C ALA A 120 1.71 6.00 11.29
N ILE A 121 2.54 5.13 11.84
CA ILE A 121 2.18 4.15 12.87
C ILE A 121 1.70 4.91 14.13
N LYS A 122 0.61 4.44 14.72
CA LYS A 122 0.11 4.96 15.99
C LYS A 122 0.76 4.22 17.16
N VAL A 123 1.35 4.98 18.07
CA VAL A 123 1.88 4.49 19.36
C VAL A 123 1.08 5.19 20.46
N ASN A 124 0.33 4.42 21.26
CA ASN A 124 -0.57 4.95 22.29
C ASN A 124 -1.56 6.02 21.75
N GLY A 125 -2.13 5.78 20.56
CA GLY A 125 -3.11 6.67 19.94
C GLY A 125 -2.53 7.87 19.18
N GLU A 126 -1.26 8.21 19.35
CA GLU A 126 -0.55 9.30 18.69
C GLU A 126 0.33 8.74 17.56
N ARG A 127 0.41 9.44 16.40
CA ARG A 127 1.26 9.00 15.28
C ARG A 127 2.74 9.15 15.63
N ALA A 128 3.58 8.18 15.25
CA ALA A 128 5.00 8.14 15.57
C ALA A 128 5.72 9.43 15.13
N TYR A 129 5.43 9.96 13.95
CA TYR A 129 6.04 11.19 13.46
C TYR A 129 5.75 12.43 14.37
N ALA A 130 4.56 12.48 14.97
CA ALA A 130 4.21 13.59 15.87
C ALA A 130 5.00 13.50 17.20
N ARG A 131 5.23 12.28 17.67
CA ARG A 131 6.04 12.02 18.87
C ARG A 131 7.52 12.38 18.66
N VAL A 132 8.10 11.97 17.53
CA VAL A 132 9.49 12.31 17.17
C VAL A 132 9.68 13.82 17.12
N ARG A 133 8.76 14.56 16.45
CA ARG A 133 8.79 16.03 16.41
C ARG A 133 8.68 16.68 17.79
N SER A 134 8.04 16.03 18.76
CA SER A 134 7.98 16.52 20.15
C SER A 134 9.16 16.06 21.01
N GLY A 135 10.22 15.47 20.42
CA GLY A 135 11.43 15.02 21.10
C GLY A 135 11.25 13.75 21.93
N LYS A 136 10.15 13.01 21.74
CA LYS A 136 9.89 11.75 22.46
C LYS A 136 10.52 10.58 21.71
N GLU A 137 11.27 9.75 22.42
CA GLU A 137 11.75 8.48 21.87
C GLU A 137 10.57 7.56 21.49
N VAL A 138 10.61 6.98 20.29
CA VAL A 138 9.60 6.06 19.78
C VAL A 138 10.25 4.70 19.57
N LYS A 139 9.99 3.74 20.44
CA LYS A 139 10.37 2.34 20.24
C LYS A 139 9.25 1.62 19.50
N LEU A 140 9.52 1.21 18.25
CA LEU A 140 8.62 0.41 17.45
C LEU A 140 9.03 -1.05 17.53
N ALA A 141 8.04 -1.94 17.63
CA ALA A 141 8.28 -3.38 17.57
C ALA A 141 8.63 -3.81 16.12
N ALA A 142 9.54 -4.76 16.00
CA ALA A 142 9.82 -5.42 14.75
C ALA A 142 8.55 -6.13 14.24
N ARG A 143 8.41 -6.20 12.91
CA ARG A 143 7.28 -6.82 12.22
C ARG A 143 7.79 -7.73 11.11
N PRO A 144 7.17 -8.88 10.88
CA PRO A 144 7.52 -9.72 9.75
C PRO A 144 7.13 -9.02 8.44
N VAL A 145 8.06 -9.01 7.48
CA VAL A 145 7.85 -8.54 6.12
C VAL A 145 8.61 -9.45 5.15
N ALA A 146 8.11 -9.59 3.92
CA ALA A 146 8.76 -10.35 2.87
C ALA A 146 9.39 -9.41 1.84
N ILE A 147 10.67 -9.58 1.58
CA ILE A 147 11.40 -8.92 0.49
C ILE A 147 11.57 -9.95 -0.62
N HIS A 148 10.69 -9.91 -1.61
CA HIS A 148 10.66 -10.90 -2.69
C HIS A 148 11.83 -10.76 -3.64
N ARG A 149 12.30 -9.51 -3.83
CA ARG A 149 13.47 -9.16 -4.64
C ARG A 149 14.13 -7.90 -4.09
N PHE A 150 15.44 -7.94 -3.97
CA PHE A 150 16.27 -6.78 -3.65
C PHE A 150 17.49 -6.83 -4.58
N GLU A 151 17.46 -6.03 -5.63
CA GLU A 151 18.43 -6.09 -6.73
C GLU A 151 19.23 -4.79 -6.79
N VAL A 152 20.56 -4.91 -6.82
CA VAL A 152 21.49 -3.79 -7.02
C VAL A 152 21.75 -3.63 -8.50
N HIS A 153 21.51 -2.42 -9.03
CA HIS A 153 21.76 -2.09 -10.44
C HIS A 153 23.09 -1.40 -10.64
N ARG A 154 23.44 -0.53 -9.68
CA ARG A 154 24.61 0.30 -9.79
C ARG A 154 25.11 0.72 -8.42
N ILE A 155 26.44 0.73 -8.25
CA ILE A 155 27.14 1.28 -7.09
C ILE A 155 27.96 2.47 -7.58
N ASN A 156 27.58 3.67 -7.13
CA ASN A 156 28.18 4.93 -7.55
C ASN A 156 29.10 5.43 -6.45
N ARG A 157 30.37 5.67 -6.80
CA ARG A 157 31.41 6.22 -5.92
C ARG A 157 31.99 7.47 -6.54
N GLU A 158 31.90 8.59 -5.85
CA GLU A 158 32.64 9.78 -6.25
C GLU A 158 34.11 9.63 -5.86
N ALA A 159 35.01 10.05 -6.74
CA ALA A 159 36.47 9.97 -6.48
C ALA A 159 36.80 10.82 -5.24
N GLY A 160 37.33 10.16 -4.19
CA GLY A 160 37.65 10.78 -2.92
C GLY A 160 36.45 11.13 -2.05
N GLY A 161 35.26 10.65 -2.40
CA GLY A 161 34.04 10.84 -1.62
C GLY A 161 33.88 9.85 -0.47
N ASP A 162 33.26 10.28 0.61
CA ASP A 162 32.98 9.46 1.80
C ASP A 162 31.65 8.70 1.72
N VAL A 163 30.85 8.95 0.69
CA VAL A 163 29.55 8.32 0.51
C VAL A 163 29.52 7.40 -0.72
N VAL A 164 28.65 6.39 -0.66
CA VAL A 164 28.39 5.47 -1.77
C VAL A 164 26.90 5.45 -2.03
N ASP A 165 26.48 5.77 -3.27
CA ASP A 165 25.10 5.70 -3.68
C ASP A 165 24.83 4.38 -4.40
N VAL A 166 23.84 3.61 -3.95
CA VAL A 166 23.47 2.30 -4.47
C VAL A 166 22.06 2.40 -5.08
N ASP A 167 21.97 2.25 -6.40
CA ASP A 167 20.69 2.22 -7.11
C ASP A 167 20.12 0.80 -7.08
N VAL A 168 18.89 0.66 -6.62
CA VAL A 168 18.26 -0.64 -6.35
C VAL A 168 16.85 -0.73 -6.86
N THR A 169 16.37 -1.97 -7.08
CA THR A 169 14.94 -2.30 -7.16
C THR A 169 14.57 -3.21 -6.00
N VAL A 170 13.47 -2.89 -5.31
CA VAL A 170 12.93 -3.69 -4.22
C VAL A 170 11.49 -4.08 -4.53
N GLU A 171 11.19 -5.38 -4.51
CA GLU A 171 9.82 -5.91 -4.53
C GLU A 171 9.52 -6.53 -3.16
N CYS A 172 8.43 -6.11 -2.52
CA CYS A 172 8.17 -6.46 -1.13
C CYS A 172 6.69 -6.59 -0.82
N SER A 173 6.40 -7.26 0.29
CA SER A 173 5.06 -7.37 0.87
C SER A 173 4.53 -6.02 1.35
N SER A 174 3.21 -5.96 1.56
CA SER A 174 2.57 -4.81 2.21
C SER A 174 3.16 -4.57 3.61
N GLY A 175 3.31 -3.30 3.98
CA GLY A 175 3.81 -2.91 5.30
C GLY A 175 5.32 -2.76 5.41
N THR A 176 6.09 -3.07 4.36
CA THR A 176 7.53 -2.87 4.28
C THR A 176 7.88 -1.38 4.19
N TYR A 177 8.90 -0.97 4.92
CA TYR A 177 9.48 0.38 4.90
C TYR A 177 10.82 0.35 4.15
N ILE A 178 10.87 0.92 2.93
CA ILE A 178 12.09 0.95 2.13
C ILE A 178 13.16 1.82 2.81
N ARG A 179 12.76 2.86 3.55
CA ARG A 179 13.65 3.66 4.39
C ARG A 179 14.37 2.83 5.45
N ALA A 180 13.64 1.92 6.09
CA ALA A 180 14.23 1.02 7.07
C ALA A 180 15.20 0.02 6.42
N LEU A 181 14.96 -0.46 5.18
CA LEU A 181 15.94 -1.28 4.45
C LEU A 181 17.23 -0.51 4.20
N ALA A 182 17.17 0.77 3.83
CA ALA A 182 18.35 1.59 3.62
C ALA A 182 19.16 1.79 4.91
N ARG A 183 18.47 2.07 6.02
CA ARG A 183 19.06 2.14 7.36
C ARG A 183 19.72 0.82 7.74
N ASP A 184 18.96 -0.28 7.67
CA ASP A 184 19.40 -1.60 8.13
C ASP A 184 20.60 -2.11 7.30
N LEU A 185 20.65 -1.81 5.98
CA LEU A 185 21.82 -2.08 5.14
C LEU A 185 23.05 -1.29 5.61
N GLY A 186 22.89 0.02 5.82
CA GLY A 186 23.98 0.89 6.28
C GLY A 186 24.48 0.52 7.68
N ASP A 187 23.57 0.16 8.59
CA ASP A 187 23.91 -0.30 9.94
C ASP A 187 24.66 -1.65 9.90
N GLY A 188 24.21 -2.59 9.06
CA GLY A 188 24.87 -3.88 8.85
C GLY A 188 26.29 -3.74 8.29
N LEU A 189 26.56 -2.70 7.50
CA LEU A 189 27.87 -2.36 6.96
C LEU A 189 28.71 -1.46 7.91
N GLY A 190 28.13 -1.00 9.02
CA GLY A 190 28.80 -0.16 10.03
C GLY A 190 29.05 1.29 9.60
N VAL A 191 28.39 1.77 8.53
CA VAL A 191 28.61 3.12 7.96
C VAL A 191 27.35 4.00 8.00
N GLY A 192 26.19 3.43 8.37
CA GLY A 192 24.90 4.10 8.28
C GLY A 192 24.38 4.21 6.85
N GLY A 193 23.06 4.41 6.72
CA GLY A 193 22.43 4.51 5.41
C GLY A 193 21.07 5.19 5.48
N HIS A 194 20.68 5.84 4.37
CA HIS A 194 19.35 6.45 4.21
C HIS A 194 18.96 6.51 2.73
N LEU A 195 17.70 6.78 2.43
CA LEU A 195 17.23 6.98 1.05
C LEU A 195 17.49 8.41 0.58
N THR A 196 18.04 8.55 -0.63
CA THR A 196 18.11 9.85 -1.34
C THR A 196 17.06 9.97 -2.44
N ALA A 197 16.58 8.83 -2.97
CA ALA A 197 15.47 8.78 -3.92
C ALA A 197 14.60 7.55 -3.66
N LEU A 198 13.29 7.69 -3.89
CA LEU A 198 12.33 6.59 -3.81
C LEU A 198 11.20 6.80 -4.82
N ARG A 199 10.97 5.81 -5.68
CA ARG A 199 9.88 5.81 -6.64
C ARG A 199 9.13 4.48 -6.62
N ARG A 200 7.85 4.49 -6.31
CA ARG A 200 7.01 3.30 -6.40
C ARG A 200 6.59 3.05 -7.84
N THR A 201 7.03 1.96 -8.42
CA THR A 201 6.74 1.60 -9.82
C THR A 201 5.49 0.74 -9.97
N HIS A 202 5.17 -0.09 -8.93
CA HIS A 202 4.00 -0.97 -8.94
C HIS A 202 3.30 -1.02 -7.58
N VAL A 203 1.98 -1.22 -7.63
CA VAL A 203 1.11 -1.59 -6.50
C VAL A 203 0.20 -2.72 -7.00
N GLY A 204 0.50 -3.97 -6.65
CA GLY A 204 -0.14 -5.13 -7.25
C GLY A 204 -0.06 -5.07 -8.78
N PRO A 205 -1.19 -5.18 -9.50
CA PRO A 205 -1.21 -5.16 -10.97
C PRO A 205 -1.11 -3.75 -11.58
N TYR A 206 -1.09 -2.69 -10.78
CA TYR A 206 -1.09 -1.31 -11.27
C TYR A 206 0.33 -0.76 -11.33
N SER A 207 0.74 -0.26 -12.53
CA SER A 207 2.09 0.19 -12.82
C SER A 207 2.15 1.67 -13.22
N LEU A 208 3.38 2.18 -13.39
CA LEU A 208 3.62 3.53 -13.93
C LEU A 208 3.07 3.72 -15.35
N ASP A 209 2.96 2.65 -16.16
CA ASP A 209 2.44 2.75 -17.53
C ASP A 209 0.98 3.22 -17.56
N GLN A 210 0.22 2.86 -16.54
CA GLN A 210 -1.18 3.26 -16.36
C GLN A 210 -1.32 4.60 -15.62
N ALA A 211 -0.24 5.07 -14.98
CA ALA A 211 -0.28 6.27 -14.16
C ALA A 211 -0.34 7.55 -15.00
N ARG A 212 -0.98 8.57 -14.43
CA ARG A 212 -1.04 9.92 -15.00
C ARG A 212 -0.62 10.93 -13.96
N THR A 213 0.06 11.98 -14.40
CA THR A 213 0.41 13.10 -13.51
C THR A 213 -0.83 13.89 -13.11
N LEU A 214 -0.73 14.71 -12.06
CA LEU A 214 -1.86 15.54 -11.61
C LEU A 214 -2.26 16.58 -12.66
N GLU A 215 -1.33 17.02 -13.50
CA GLU A 215 -1.55 17.95 -14.61
C GLU A 215 -2.37 17.26 -15.71
N GLN A 216 -1.95 16.07 -16.16
CA GLN A 216 -2.69 15.27 -17.14
C GLN A 216 -4.11 14.93 -16.65
N LEU A 217 -4.26 14.57 -15.36
CA LEU A 217 -5.56 14.28 -14.76
C LEU A 217 -6.45 15.52 -14.61
N ALA A 218 -5.86 16.71 -14.59
CA ALA A 218 -6.62 17.96 -14.59
C ALA A 218 -7.15 18.31 -15.99
N GLU A 219 -6.44 17.92 -17.04
CA GLU A 219 -6.88 18.06 -18.43
C GLU A 219 -7.94 17.01 -18.76
N GLU A 220 -7.66 15.76 -18.46
CA GLU A 220 -8.56 14.63 -18.68
C GLU A 220 -8.51 13.64 -17.52
N LEU A 221 -9.63 13.48 -16.80
CA LEU A 221 -9.74 12.54 -15.69
C LEU A 221 -9.86 11.11 -16.21
N ASN A 222 -8.73 10.43 -16.34
CA ASN A 222 -8.66 9.01 -16.71
C ASN A 222 -9.02 8.12 -15.51
N VAL A 223 -10.14 7.41 -15.62
CA VAL A 223 -10.66 6.51 -14.56
C VAL A 223 -10.71 5.08 -15.10
N LEU A 224 -9.95 4.20 -14.46
CA LEU A 224 -10.02 2.75 -14.69
C LEU A 224 -11.34 2.23 -14.13
N GLU A 225 -12.16 1.61 -14.95
CA GLU A 225 -13.44 1.06 -14.55
C GLU A 225 -13.29 -0.02 -13.47
N MET A 226 -14.28 -0.10 -12.58
CA MET A 226 -14.25 -1.05 -11.45
C MET A 226 -14.16 -2.49 -11.90
N SER A 227 -14.81 -2.86 -13.00
CA SER A 227 -14.76 -4.19 -13.60
C SER A 227 -13.34 -4.54 -14.07
N GLN A 228 -12.69 -3.63 -14.81
CA GLN A 228 -11.30 -3.82 -15.25
C GLN A 228 -10.33 -3.87 -14.07
N ALA A 229 -10.50 -2.97 -13.10
CA ALA A 229 -9.69 -2.94 -11.90
C ALA A 229 -9.78 -4.24 -11.10
N ALA A 230 -11.00 -4.75 -10.87
CA ALA A 230 -11.21 -5.98 -10.12
C ALA A 230 -10.68 -7.22 -10.87
N ARG A 231 -10.86 -7.27 -12.20
CA ARG A 231 -10.32 -8.36 -13.04
C ARG A 231 -8.80 -8.49 -12.96
N ALA A 232 -8.10 -7.38 -12.88
CA ALA A 232 -6.64 -7.37 -12.75
C ALA A 232 -6.17 -7.72 -11.33
N LEU A 233 -7.00 -7.43 -10.31
CA LEU A 233 -6.58 -7.46 -8.91
C LEU A 233 -6.74 -8.84 -8.25
N MET A 234 -7.77 -9.62 -8.62
CA MET A 234 -8.18 -10.81 -7.89
C MET A 234 -8.75 -11.89 -8.82
N PRO A 235 -8.89 -13.15 -8.33
CA PRO A 235 -9.55 -14.21 -9.09
C PRO A 235 -10.93 -13.78 -9.59
N ASN A 236 -11.29 -14.23 -10.79
CA ASN A 236 -12.53 -13.86 -11.46
C ASN A 236 -13.53 -15.00 -11.43
N ARG A 237 -14.81 -14.66 -11.23
CA ARG A 237 -15.95 -15.56 -11.34
C ARG A 237 -17.01 -14.95 -12.24
N GLU A 238 -17.33 -15.62 -13.34
CA GLU A 238 -18.46 -15.26 -14.20
C GLU A 238 -19.74 -15.86 -13.62
N LEU A 239 -20.77 -15.02 -13.49
CA LEU A 239 -22.08 -15.40 -12.94
C LEU A 239 -23.08 -15.65 -14.08
N THR A 240 -24.03 -16.55 -13.86
CA THR A 240 -25.23 -16.60 -14.69
C THR A 240 -26.15 -15.42 -14.38
N ALA A 241 -27.20 -15.22 -15.19
CA ALA A 241 -28.21 -14.18 -14.93
C ALA A 241 -28.96 -14.41 -13.60
N GLU A 242 -29.25 -15.69 -13.28
CA GLU A 242 -29.89 -16.10 -12.02
C GLU A 242 -28.96 -15.83 -10.84
N GLU A 243 -27.69 -16.26 -10.90
CA GLU A 243 -26.69 -16.01 -9.85
C GLU A 243 -26.48 -14.51 -9.65
N THR A 244 -26.44 -13.72 -10.75
CA THR A 244 -26.33 -12.25 -10.71
C THR A 244 -27.49 -11.66 -9.90
N THR A 245 -28.70 -12.15 -10.14
CA THR A 245 -29.89 -11.70 -9.40
C THR A 245 -29.78 -12.03 -7.92
N GLU A 246 -29.46 -13.28 -7.56
CA GLU A 246 -29.33 -13.71 -6.17
C GLU A 246 -28.26 -12.91 -5.42
N ILE A 247 -27.08 -12.76 -6.03
CA ILE A 247 -25.96 -11.98 -5.44
C ILE A 247 -26.29 -10.50 -5.31
N SER A 248 -27.02 -9.91 -6.24
CA SER A 248 -27.44 -8.51 -6.17
C SER A 248 -28.34 -8.22 -4.96
N PHE A 249 -29.11 -9.24 -4.51
CA PHE A 249 -29.89 -9.18 -3.27
C PHE A 249 -29.12 -9.61 -2.01
N GLY A 250 -27.81 -9.89 -2.14
CA GLY A 250 -26.98 -10.32 -1.01
C GLY A 250 -27.18 -11.78 -0.61
N ARG A 251 -27.84 -12.59 -1.45
CA ARG A 251 -28.08 -14.02 -1.22
C ARG A 251 -26.86 -14.84 -1.61
N ARG A 252 -26.76 -16.06 -1.09
CA ARG A 252 -25.70 -17.02 -1.40
C ARG A 252 -26.05 -17.79 -2.69
N ILE A 253 -25.00 -18.21 -3.41
CA ILE A 253 -25.07 -19.10 -4.56
C ILE A 253 -24.22 -20.35 -4.30
N ALA A 254 -24.20 -21.31 -5.22
CA ALA A 254 -23.28 -22.45 -5.11
C ALA A 254 -21.83 -21.99 -5.08
N ALA A 255 -20.95 -22.69 -4.36
CA ALA A 255 -19.52 -22.36 -4.31
C ALA A 255 -18.88 -22.51 -5.69
N GLY A 256 -17.82 -21.72 -5.94
CA GLY A 256 -17.03 -21.79 -7.18
C GLY A 256 -15.98 -22.90 -7.14
N ALA A 257 -15.55 -23.30 -5.96
CA ALA A 257 -14.58 -24.35 -5.70
C ALA A 257 -15.14 -25.38 -4.71
N GLU A 258 -14.57 -26.57 -4.67
CA GLU A 258 -14.96 -27.58 -3.70
C GLU A 258 -14.53 -27.17 -2.28
N ALA A 259 -15.26 -27.67 -1.28
CA ALA A 259 -14.94 -27.40 0.11
C ALA A 259 -13.54 -27.93 0.46
N GLY A 260 -12.65 -27.05 0.90
CA GLY A 260 -11.25 -27.37 1.22
C GLY A 260 -10.26 -27.17 0.09
N ASP A 261 -10.68 -26.68 -1.08
CA ASP A 261 -9.79 -26.30 -2.17
C ASP A 261 -8.92 -25.11 -1.72
N PRO A 262 -7.57 -25.21 -1.81
CA PRO A 262 -6.68 -24.08 -1.53
C PRO A 262 -6.93 -22.84 -2.39
N ALA A 263 -7.56 -22.99 -3.56
CA ALA A 263 -7.93 -21.92 -4.45
C ALA A 263 -9.29 -21.28 -4.10
N ALA A 264 -10.00 -21.77 -3.07
CA ALA A 264 -11.27 -21.22 -2.64
C ALA A 264 -11.12 -19.75 -2.20
N ALA A 265 -12.04 -18.91 -2.66
CA ALA A 265 -12.06 -17.50 -2.29
C ALA A 265 -12.39 -17.33 -0.80
N THR A 266 -11.64 -16.48 -0.11
CA THR A 266 -11.85 -16.16 1.30
C THR A 266 -12.32 -14.71 1.49
N THR A 267 -12.73 -14.36 2.70
CA THR A 267 -13.09 -12.97 3.01
C THR A 267 -11.89 -12.02 2.84
N GLU A 268 -10.69 -12.50 3.11
CA GLU A 268 -9.44 -11.73 2.98
C GLU A 268 -8.95 -11.70 1.52
N HIS A 269 -9.15 -12.80 0.79
CA HIS A 269 -8.80 -12.99 -0.61
C HIS A 269 -10.05 -13.39 -1.43
N PRO A 270 -10.99 -12.46 -1.66
CA PRO A 270 -12.23 -12.76 -2.35
C PRO A 270 -12.03 -12.89 -3.86
N ALA A 271 -12.98 -13.56 -4.52
CA ALA A 271 -13.11 -13.55 -5.96
C ALA A 271 -14.02 -12.40 -6.42
N ALA A 272 -13.65 -11.71 -7.49
CA ALA A 272 -14.49 -10.73 -8.16
C ALA A 272 -15.54 -11.42 -9.02
N ALA A 273 -16.81 -11.11 -8.81
CA ALA A 273 -17.92 -11.73 -9.49
C ALA A 273 -18.55 -10.78 -10.51
N PHE A 274 -18.67 -11.25 -11.75
CA PHE A 274 -19.10 -10.46 -12.90
C PHE A 274 -20.41 -10.99 -13.47
N ALA A 275 -21.32 -10.07 -13.81
CA ALA A 275 -22.55 -10.38 -14.55
C ALA A 275 -22.21 -10.73 -16.01
N PRO A 276 -23.18 -11.34 -16.77
CA PRO A 276 -22.98 -11.65 -18.18
C PRO A 276 -22.64 -10.46 -19.07
N ASP A 277 -22.99 -9.23 -18.66
CA ASP A 277 -22.60 -7.99 -19.35
C ASP A 277 -21.18 -7.50 -18.99
N GLY A 278 -20.44 -8.24 -18.16
CA GLY A 278 -19.09 -7.92 -17.72
C GLY A 278 -19.03 -6.93 -16.55
N SER A 279 -20.15 -6.45 -16.03
CA SER A 279 -20.16 -5.54 -14.89
C SER A 279 -19.78 -6.24 -13.58
N LEU A 280 -19.01 -5.56 -12.72
CA LEU A 280 -18.66 -6.06 -11.37
C LEU A 280 -19.88 -6.00 -10.46
N VAL A 281 -20.38 -7.17 -10.05
CA VAL A 281 -21.56 -7.32 -9.18
C VAL A 281 -21.16 -7.32 -7.71
N ALA A 282 -20.17 -8.17 -7.35
CA ALA A 282 -19.80 -8.41 -5.96
C ALA A 282 -18.35 -8.91 -5.83
N LEU A 283 -17.88 -8.93 -4.58
CA LEU A 283 -16.76 -9.78 -4.16
C LEU A 283 -17.33 -10.94 -3.37
N LEU A 284 -16.89 -12.16 -3.65
CA LEU A 284 -17.40 -13.39 -3.07
C LEU A 284 -16.34 -14.10 -2.24
N ALA A 285 -16.77 -14.74 -1.15
CA ALA A 285 -15.99 -15.72 -0.41
C ALA A 285 -16.76 -17.03 -0.35
N ASP A 286 -16.04 -18.15 -0.52
CA ASP A 286 -16.60 -19.48 -0.40
C ASP A 286 -16.74 -19.88 1.09
N SER A 287 -17.79 -20.62 1.41
CA SER A 287 -18.10 -21.11 2.74
C SER A 287 -18.84 -22.44 2.64
N GLY A 288 -18.10 -23.55 2.69
CA GLY A 288 -18.60 -24.89 2.41
C GLY A 288 -19.10 -24.96 0.96
N ASN A 289 -20.31 -25.44 0.76
CA ASN A 289 -20.90 -25.60 -0.58
C ASN A 289 -21.49 -24.31 -1.17
N PHE A 290 -21.26 -23.16 -0.54
CA PHE A 290 -21.85 -21.88 -0.95
C PHE A 290 -20.79 -20.80 -1.07
N ALA A 291 -21.01 -19.86 -2.01
CA ALA A 291 -20.34 -18.58 -2.07
C ALA A 291 -21.26 -17.49 -1.52
N LYS A 292 -20.70 -16.62 -0.68
CA LYS A 292 -21.40 -15.49 -0.06
C LYS A 292 -20.79 -14.16 -0.53
N PRO A 293 -21.61 -13.11 -0.76
CA PRO A 293 -21.07 -11.80 -1.04
C PRO A 293 -20.41 -11.20 0.22
N VAL A 294 -19.12 -10.89 0.10
CA VAL A 294 -18.36 -10.05 1.06
C VAL A 294 -18.71 -8.59 0.83
N LEU A 295 -18.94 -8.24 -0.43
CA LEU A 295 -19.20 -6.88 -0.87
C LEU A 295 -20.08 -6.89 -2.12
N VAL A 296 -21.20 -6.14 -2.14
CA VAL A 296 -22.07 -6.00 -3.30
C VAL A 296 -21.94 -4.59 -3.87
N PHE A 297 -21.72 -4.46 -5.19
CA PHE A 297 -21.61 -3.20 -5.93
C PHE A 297 -22.86 -2.88 -6.76
N ALA A 298 -23.61 -3.91 -7.16
CA ALA A 298 -24.83 -3.73 -7.95
C ALA A 298 -25.83 -2.82 -7.21
N PRO A 299 -26.64 -2.02 -7.91
CA PRO A 299 -27.76 -1.37 -7.29
C PRO A 299 -28.79 -2.46 -7.01
N GLY A 300 -28.99 -2.82 -5.73
CA GLY A 300 -30.17 -3.58 -5.33
C GLY A 300 -31.41 -2.77 -5.70
N ASN A 301 -32.31 -3.33 -6.52
CA ASN A 301 -33.64 -2.77 -6.70
C ASN A 301 -34.39 -2.92 -5.37
N GLY A 302 -34.38 -1.87 -4.56
CA GLY A 302 -35.19 -1.73 -3.36
C GLY A 302 -34.63 -2.43 -2.11
N ALA A 303 -33.93 -1.67 -1.31
CA ALA A 303 -34.07 -1.48 0.14
C ALA A 303 -32.80 -0.78 0.65
N SER A 304 -32.94 0.45 1.02
CA SER A 304 -32.02 1.14 1.93
C SER A 304 -32.09 0.41 3.29
N GLY A 305 -31.14 -0.48 3.50
CA GLY A 305 -30.90 -1.20 4.75
C GLY A 305 -29.48 -0.95 5.19
N ASN A 306 -29.29 0.14 5.91
CA ASN A 306 -28.10 0.50 6.65
C ASN A 306 -27.94 -0.51 7.79
N SER A 307 -26.80 -1.17 7.89
CA SER A 307 -26.27 -1.67 9.16
C SER A 307 -24.79 -2.03 8.97
N ALA A 308 -23.93 -1.07 9.22
CA ALA A 308 -22.60 -1.36 9.70
C ALA A 308 -22.73 -1.82 11.16
N PRO A 309 -22.05 -2.89 11.61
CA PRO A 309 -21.98 -3.19 13.03
C PRO A 309 -21.15 -2.10 13.71
N GLY A 310 -21.81 -1.31 14.55
CA GLY A 310 -21.18 -0.34 15.40
C GLY A 310 -20.26 -1.02 16.40
N ASN A 311 -19.03 -0.57 16.45
CA ASN A 311 -18.07 -0.91 17.48
C ASN A 311 -18.53 -0.23 18.77
N ALA A 312 -19.25 -0.96 19.63
CA ALA A 312 -19.62 -0.48 20.96
C ALA A 312 -18.38 -0.50 21.85
N ALA A 313 -17.91 0.67 22.22
CA ALA A 313 -16.98 0.82 23.33
C ALA A 313 -17.72 0.49 24.64
N PRO A 314 -17.09 -0.19 25.62
CA PRO A 314 -17.69 -0.42 26.92
C PRO A 314 -17.77 0.89 27.70
N GLY A 315 -19.00 1.24 28.10
CA GLY A 315 -19.28 2.39 28.96
C GLY A 315 -18.69 2.16 30.37
N THR A 316 -17.94 3.15 30.83
CA THR A 316 -17.58 3.29 32.25
C THR A 316 -18.80 3.80 33.01
N ALA A 317 -19.30 2.98 33.92
CA ALA A 317 -20.29 3.40 34.91
C ALA A 317 -19.67 4.42 35.86
N ALA A 318 -20.25 5.61 35.90
CA ALA A 318 -20.02 6.57 36.97
C ALA A 318 -20.94 6.18 38.13
N GLY A 319 -20.35 5.71 39.25
CA GLY A 319 -20.99 5.67 40.53
C GLY A 319 -20.99 7.08 41.13
N GLY A 320 -22.16 7.58 41.47
CA GLY A 320 -22.28 8.74 42.30
C GLY A 320 -22.07 8.35 43.78
N ASP A 321 -21.60 9.27 44.56
CA ASP A 321 -22.17 9.73 45.82
C ASP A 321 -21.21 10.68 46.52
N ALA A 322 -21.84 11.68 47.13
CA ALA A 322 -21.44 12.70 48.10
C ALA A 322 -20.73 13.95 47.53
#